data_e10a142be0445e865dcd28465f4d8379
#
_entry.id   e10a142be0445e865dcd28465f4d8379
#
_cell.length_a   1.000
_cell.length_b   1.000
_cell.length_c   1.000
_cell.angle_alpha   90.00
_cell.angle_beta   90.00
_cell.angle_gamma   90.00
#
_symmetry.space_group_name_H-M   'P 1'
#
loop_
_entity.id
_entity.type
_entity.pdbx_description
1 polymer ?
#
loop_
_entity_poly.entity_id
_entity_poly.type
_entity_poly.pdbx_seq_one_letter_code
_entity_poly.pdbx_strand_id
1 'polypeptide(L)'
;VFVTDYVDGYCERVAPGLWGEPLNDLSNLAFLVAAILVWRLAKGDRIGRLLAVLIGLVFVASSVFHLVATRWAGAADSGAILVFVLVYAVVFVREFWSRRWAWVAAPGFLALTVVTALLGGGLYLAPLIGLFAFAAVLAYQRDTAWTRFAVAGAVFALSLSLRTLDRDVCDYVPVGTHFLWHLLNGLVLYLVSRAAIRPQWT
;
A
#
# COMPACT_ATOMS: atom_id res chain seq x y z
N VAL A 1 -27.87 5.22 2.35
CA VAL A 1 -26.64 4.65 1.77
C VAL A 1 -26.37 3.34 2.51
N PHE A 2 -26.55 2.21 1.82
CA PHE A 2 -26.33 0.89 2.42
C PHE A 2 -24.87 0.45 2.18
N VAL A 3 -24.32 -0.32 3.12
CA VAL A 3 -22.93 -0.84 3.02
C VAL A 3 -22.74 -1.79 1.83
N THR A 4 -23.84 -2.34 1.29
CA THR A 4 -23.88 -3.23 0.13
C THR A 4 -24.09 -2.51 -1.20
N ASP A 5 -24.18 -1.16 -1.20
CA ASP A 5 -24.37 -0.40 -2.44
C ASP A 5 -23.19 -0.64 -3.39
N TYR A 6 -23.52 -0.81 -4.67
CA TYR A 6 -22.55 -0.93 -5.74
C TYR A 6 -21.69 0.33 -5.86
N VAL A 7 -20.42 0.15 -6.14
CA VAL A 7 -19.44 1.22 -6.35
C VAL A 7 -18.93 1.17 -7.78
N ASP A 8 -19.35 2.11 -8.60
CA ASP A 8 -18.78 2.35 -9.93
C ASP A 8 -17.59 3.31 -9.79
N GLY A 9 -16.39 2.77 -9.57
CA GLY A 9 -15.24 3.58 -9.19
C GLY A 9 -14.12 3.65 -10.22
N TYR A 10 -14.12 2.82 -11.26
CA TYR A 10 -13.00 2.68 -12.20
C TYR A 10 -13.45 2.61 -13.64
N CYS A 11 -12.56 3.00 -14.59
CA CYS A 11 -12.85 2.94 -16.02
C CYS A 11 -13.24 1.54 -16.49
N GLU A 12 -12.48 0.53 -16.06
CA GLU A 12 -12.68 -0.85 -16.51
C GLU A 12 -13.98 -1.47 -15.96
N ARG A 13 -14.48 -0.97 -14.81
CA ARG A 13 -15.59 -1.59 -14.07
C ARG A 13 -16.92 -1.39 -14.78
N VAL A 14 -17.49 -2.47 -15.30
CA VAL A 14 -18.81 -2.48 -15.97
C VAL A 14 -19.87 -3.25 -15.17
N ALA A 15 -19.47 -4.17 -14.28
CA ALA A 15 -20.36 -4.99 -13.45
C ALA A 15 -19.57 -5.60 -12.28
N PRO A 16 -20.25 -6.15 -11.24
CA PRO A 16 -19.61 -7.04 -10.28
C PRO A 16 -19.15 -8.35 -10.95
N GLY A 17 -18.12 -8.99 -10.38
CA GLY A 17 -17.60 -10.27 -10.80
C GLY A 17 -16.35 -10.18 -11.67
N LEU A 18 -15.66 -11.31 -11.81
CA LEU A 18 -14.35 -11.43 -12.45
C LEU A 18 -14.26 -10.77 -13.84
N TRP A 19 -15.32 -10.82 -14.60
CA TRP A 19 -15.37 -10.26 -15.96
C TRP A 19 -15.78 -8.79 -16.00
N GLY A 20 -16.16 -8.22 -14.84
CA GLY A 20 -16.52 -6.80 -14.74
C GLY A 20 -15.35 -5.85 -14.86
N GLU A 21 -14.17 -6.28 -14.40
CA GLU A 21 -12.91 -5.53 -14.42
C GLU A 21 -11.69 -6.47 -14.35
N PRO A 22 -11.49 -7.31 -15.39
CA PRO A 22 -10.53 -8.41 -15.36
C PRO A 22 -9.06 -7.99 -15.16
N LEU A 23 -8.63 -6.83 -15.68
CA LEU A 23 -7.26 -6.35 -15.49
C LEU A 23 -7.03 -5.88 -14.04
N ASN A 24 -8.00 -5.18 -13.46
CA ASN A 24 -7.93 -4.78 -12.06
C ASN A 24 -7.89 -6.01 -11.15
N ASP A 25 -8.75 -7.02 -11.41
CA ASP A 25 -8.73 -8.28 -10.66
C ASP A 25 -7.38 -9.01 -10.80
N LEU A 26 -6.90 -9.20 -12.02
CA LEU A 26 -5.66 -9.92 -12.28
C LEU A 26 -4.44 -9.20 -11.73
N SER A 27 -4.41 -7.87 -11.78
CA SER A 27 -3.29 -7.07 -11.29
C SER A 27 -3.10 -7.17 -9.76
N ASN A 28 -4.12 -7.57 -9.01
CA ASN A 28 -4.00 -7.89 -7.59
C ASN A 28 -2.98 -9.01 -7.30
N LEU A 29 -2.70 -9.88 -8.26
CA LEU A 29 -1.63 -10.88 -8.14
C LEU A 29 -0.27 -10.26 -7.80
N ALA A 30 -0.04 -8.98 -8.10
CA ALA A 30 1.17 -8.28 -7.68
C ALA A 30 1.34 -8.26 -6.16
N PHE A 31 0.25 -8.10 -5.40
CA PHE A 31 0.29 -8.19 -3.94
C PHE A 31 0.60 -9.61 -3.46
N LEU A 32 0.00 -10.63 -4.09
CA LEU A 32 0.30 -12.03 -3.77
C LEU A 32 1.77 -12.36 -4.02
N VAL A 33 2.31 -11.95 -5.17
CA VAL A 33 3.72 -12.13 -5.52
C VAL A 33 4.62 -11.42 -4.50
N ALA A 34 4.30 -10.16 -4.15
CA ALA A 34 5.03 -9.41 -3.13
C ALA A 34 5.01 -10.13 -1.77
N ALA A 35 3.85 -10.63 -1.34
CA ALA A 35 3.71 -11.39 -0.09
C ALA A 35 4.59 -12.64 -0.08
N ILE A 36 4.57 -13.43 -1.16
CA ILE A 36 5.39 -14.65 -1.29
C ILE A 36 6.88 -14.31 -1.28
N LEU A 37 7.31 -13.27 -2.00
CA LEU A 37 8.71 -12.85 -2.04
C LEU A 37 9.18 -12.37 -0.66
N VAL A 38 8.39 -11.54 0.03
CA VAL A 38 8.71 -11.07 1.40
C VAL A 38 8.76 -12.25 2.36
N TRP A 39 7.82 -13.20 2.29
CA TRP A 39 7.82 -14.40 3.12
C TRP A 39 9.08 -15.25 2.94
N ARG A 40 9.51 -15.44 1.68
CA ARG A 40 10.74 -16.19 1.35
C ARG A 40 11.99 -15.47 1.85
N LEU A 41 12.02 -14.15 1.77
CA LEU A 41 13.15 -13.33 2.27
C LEU A 41 13.24 -13.33 3.79
N ALA A 42 12.10 -13.43 4.48
CA ALA A 42 12.03 -13.34 5.93
C ALA A 42 12.80 -14.46 6.66
N LYS A 43 12.94 -15.67 6.07
CA LYS A 43 13.75 -16.80 6.60
C LYS A 43 13.61 -17.05 8.12
N GLY A 44 12.46 -16.76 8.72
CA GLY A 44 12.25 -16.88 10.17
C GLY A 44 12.21 -15.54 10.91
N ASP A 45 12.55 -14.43 10.28
CA ASP A 45 12.30 -13.09 10.85
C ASP A 45 10.79 -12.85 11.04
N ARG A 46 10.41 -12.63 12.31
CA ARG A 46 8.99 -12.44 12.67
C ARG A 46 8.39 -11.19 12.07
N ILE A 47 9.18 -10.12 11.93
CA ILE A 47 8.72 -8.85 11.34
C ILE A 47 8.47 -9.06 9.85
N GLY A 48 9.40 -9.66 9.13
CA GLY A 48 9.23 -9.96 7.71
C GLY A 48 8.03 -10.88 7.45
N ARG A 49 7.79 -11.90 8.30
CA ARG A 49 6.60 -12.75 8.19
C ARG A 49 5.31 -12.00 8.46
N LEU A 50 5.28 -11.12 9.47
CA LEU A 50 4.12 -10.27 9.74
C LEU A 50 3.80 -9.38 8.53
N LEU A 51 4.81 -8.69 7.96
CA LEU A 51 4.63 -7.85 6.79
C LEU A 51 4.12 -8.66 5.59
N ALA A 52 4.65 -9.86 5.35
CA ALA A 52 4.17 -10.75 4.29
C ALA A 52 2.69 -11.14 4.48
N VAL A 53 2.27 -11.45 5.70
CA VAL A 53 0.85 -11.75 6.01
C VAL A 53 -0.03 -10.53 5.76
N LEU A 54 0.41 -9.34 6.15
CA LEU A 54 -0.35 -8.11 5.93
C LEU A 54 -0.47 -7.78 4.44
N ILE A 55 0.57 -8.01 3.62
CA ILE A 55 0.47 -7.89 2.16
C ILE A 55 -0.51 -8.91 1.59
N GLY A 56 -0.49 -10.15 2.10
CA GLY A 56 -1.48 -11.17 1.75
C GLY A 56 -2.91 -10.75 2.10
N LEU A 57 -3.11 -10.05 3.22
CA LEU A 57 -4.40 -9.48 3.59
C LEU A 57 -4.85 -8.39 2.60
N VAL A 58 -3.92 -7.52 2.16
CA VAL A 58 -4.20 -6.53 1.10
C VAL A 58 -4.63 -7.24 -0.17
N PHE A 59 -3.91 -8.29 -0.60
CA PHE A 59 -4.30 -9.11 -1.76
C PHE A 59 -5.75 -9.60 -1.66
N VAL A 60 -6.11 -10.23 -0.53
CA VAL A 60 -7.45 -10.79 -0.34
C VAL A 60 -8.51 -9.68 -0.32
N ALA A 61 -8.30 -8.61 0.43
CA ALA A 61 -9.26 -7.52 0.57
C ALA A 61 -9.49 -6.78 -0.75
N SER A 62 -8.43 -6.50 -1.49
CA SER A 62 -8.49 -5.83 -2.78
C SER A 62 -9.16 -6.72 -3.84
N SER A 63 -8.81 -8.02 -3.92
CA SER A 63 -9.48 -8.96 -4.82
C SER A 63 -10.97 -9.08 -4.50
N VAL A 64 -11.36 -9.17 -3.24
CA VAL A 64 -12.78 -9.17 -2.84
C VAL A 64 -13.48 -7.89 -3.28
N PHE A 65 -12.83 -6.72 -3.11
CA PHE A 65 -13.44 -5.45 -3.53
C PHE A 65 -13.67 -5.39 -5.05
N HIS A 66 -12.70 -5.84 -5.85
CA HIS A 66 -12.84 -5.86 -7.31
C HIS A 66 -13.90 -6.89 -7.76
N LEU A 67 -14.01 -8.03 -7.07
CA LEU A 67 -15.02 -9.04 -7.38
C LEU A 67 -16.44 -8.62 -7.01
N VAL A 68 -16.66 -8.02 -5.85
CA VAL A 68 -18.05 -7.74 -5.37
C VAL A 68 -18.47 -6.29 -5.59
N ALA A 69 -17.55 -5.38 -5.83
CA ALA A 69 -17.78 -3.97 -6.14
C ALA A 69 -18.74 -3.24 -5.17
N THR A 70 -18.59 -3.48 -3.86
CA THR A 70 -19.46 -2.91 -2.83
C THR A 70 -18.71 -1.98 -1.88
N ARG A 71 -19.44 -1.08 -1.20
CA ARG A 71 -18.85 -0.10 -0.26
C ARG A 71 -18.10 -0.76 0.89
N TRP A 72 -18.66 -1.84 1.48
CA TRP A 72 -17.98 -2.53 2.59
C TRP A 72 -16.66 -3.17 2.13
N ALA A 73 -16.65 -3.74 0.92
CA ALA A 73 -15.44 -4.36 0.38
C ALA A 73 -14.37 -3.30 0.07
N GLY A 74 -14.76 -2.13 -0.45
CA GLY A 74 -13.85 -1.00 -0.64
C GLY A 74 -13.31 -0.44 0.69
N ALA A 75 -14.12 -0.42 1.74
CA ALA A 75 -13.66 -0.07 3.08
C ALA A 75 -12.70 -1.11 3.65
N ALA A 76 -12.94 -2.41 3.41
CA ALA A 76 -12.05 -3.50 3.82
C ALA A 76 -10.71 -3.43 3.08
N ASP A 77 -10.70 -3.16 1.78
CA ASP A 77 -9.49 -2.96 0.97
C ASP A 77 -8.66 -1.80 1.50
N SER A 78 -9.25 -0.61 1.61
CA SER A 78 -8.58 0.57 2.18
C SER A 78 -8.11 0.34 3.62
N GLY A 79 -8.90 -0.39 4.41
CA GLY A 79 -8.58 -0.76 5.79
C GLY A 79 -7.37 -1.69 5.88
N ALA A 80 -7.26 -2.68 4.99
CA ALA A 80 -6.10 -3.58 4.94
C ALA A 80 -4.80 -2.83 4.62
N ILE A 81 -4.85 -1.88 3.67
CA ILE A 81 -3.73 -0.99 3.36
C ILE A 81 -3.37 -0.12 4.56
N LEU A 82 -4.36 0.49 5.22
CA LEU A 82 -4.14 1.32 6.41
C LEU A 82 -3.47 0.51 7.53
N VAL A 83 -3.92 -0.71 7.80
CA VAL A 83 -3.32 -1.59 8.81
C VAL A 83 -1.85 -1.88 8.47
N PHE A 84 -1.55 -2.20 7.20
CA PHE A 84 -0.17 -2.37 6.77
C PHE A 84 0.66 -1.13 7.05
N VAL A 85 0.18 0.06 6.67
CA VAL A 85 0.89 1.34 6.83
C VAL A 85 1.16 1.65 8.30
N LEU A 86 0.16 1.48 9.18
CA LEU A 86 0.31 1.73 10.62
C LEU A 86 1.32 0.78 11.27
N VAL A 87 1.23 -0.52 10.94
CA VAL A 87 2.20 -1.52 11.43
C VAL A 87 3.59 -1.20 10.90
N TYR A 88 3.71 -0.83 9.61
CA TYR A 88 4.98 -0.49 9.02
C TYR A 88 5.60 0.76 9.65
N ALA A 89 4.82 1.79 9.99
CA ALA A 89 5.31 2.97 10.71
C ALA A 89 5.93 2.59 12.07
N VAL A 90 5.29 1.68 12.81
CA VAL A 90 5.85 1.13 14.07
C VAL A 90 7.15 0.37 13.81
N VAL A 91 7.16 -0.48 12.79
CA VAL A 91 8.36 -1.25 12.40
C VAL A 91 9.49 -0.31 12.01
N PHE A 92 9.22 0.71 11.19
CA PHE A 92 10.24 1.69 10.79
C PHE A 92 10.86 2.39 12.00
N VAL A 93 10.05 2.96 12.88
CA VAL A 93 10.56 3.68 14.07
C VAL A 93 11.34 2.75 14.98
N ARG A 94 10.86 1.49 15.14
CA ARG A 94 11.53 0.49 15.95
C ARG A 94 12.90 0.07 15.42
N GLU A 95 13.01 -0.14 14.10
CA GLU A 95 14.20 -0.73 13.48
C GLU A 95 15.23 0.32 13.05
N PHE A 96 14.79 1.51 12.67
CA PHE A 96 15.67 2.54 12.10
C PHE A 96 15.89 3.75 13.00
N TRP A 97 15.04 3.96 13.99
CA TRP A 97 15.16 5.15 14.86
C TRP A 97 15.30 4.76 16.32
N SER A 98 14.19 4.40 16.99
CA SER A 98 14.17 4.14 18.41
C SER A 98 13.06 3.19 18.83
N ARG A 99 13.45 2.08 19.46
CA ARG A 99 12.52 1.11 20.02
C ARG A 99 11.58 1.72 21.07
N ARG A 100 12.09 2.73 21.79
CA ARG A 100 11.35 3.44 22.84
C ARG A 100 10.17 4.23 22.28
N TRP A 101 10.31 4.82 21.07
CA TRP A 101 9.33 5.69 20.46
C TRP A 101 8.42 4.97 19.46
N ALA A 102 8.63 3.69 19.24
CA ALA A 102 7.86 2.93 18.26
C ALA A 102 6.35 2.93 18.54
N TRP A 103 5.93 2.97 19.79
CA TRP A 103 4.52 2.93 20.18
C TRP A 103 3.72 4.19 19.77
N VAL A 104 4.38 5.36 19.60
CA VAL A 104 3.71 6.59 19.16
C VAL A 104 3.61 6.69 17.64
N ALA A 105 4.29 5.81 16.90
CA ALA A 105 4.32 5.87 15.44
C ALA A 105 2.95 5.61 14.80
N ALA A 106 2.22 4.60 15.26
CA ALA A 106 0.90 4.29 14.71
C ALA A 106 -0.13 5.39 14.98
N PRO A 107 -0.34 5.88 16.21
CA PRO A 107 -1.27 6.98 16.44
C PRO A 107 -0.84 8.27 15.76
N GLY A 108 0.46 8.58 15.69
CA GLY A 108 0.97 9.75 14.96
C GLY A 108 0.70 9.66 13.47
N PHE A 109 0.92 8.48 12.88
CA PHE A 109 0.64 8.26 11.46
C PHE A 109 -0.86 8.25 11.15
N LEU A 110 -1.68 7.70 12.05
CA LEU A 110 -3.13 7.77 11.94
C LEU A 110 -3.63 9.22 11.97
N ALA A 111 -3.10 10.04 12.90
CA ALA A 111 -3.42 11.47 12.97
C ALA A 111 -3.03 12.19 11.65
N LEU A 112 -1.83 11.92 11.11
CA LEU A 112 -1.42 12.44 9.81
C LEU A 112 -2.39 12.03 8.70
N THR A 113 -2.81 10.75 8.68
CA THR A 113 -3.79 10.25 7.68
C THR A 113 -5.13 10.97 7.78
N VAL A 114 -5.64 11.20 8.99
CA VAL A 114 -6.88 11.95 9.21
C VAL A 114 -6.73 13.40 8.74
N VAL A 115 -5.63 14.06 9.13
CA VAL A 115 -5.38 15.46 8.71
C VAL A 115 -5.28 15.58 7.19
N THR A 116 -4.51 14.72 6.53
CA THR A 116 -4.38 14.77 5.05
C THR A 116 -5.71 14.48 4.36
N ALA A 117 -6.53 13.57 4.89
CA ALA A 117 -7.85 13.30 4.35
C ALA A 117 -8.81 14.50 4.50
N LEU A 118 -8.81 15.17 5.65
CA LEU A 118 -9.61 16.37 5.89
C LEU A 118 -9.18 17.56 5.02
N LEU A 119 -7.92 17.64 4.65
CA LEU A 119 -7.38 18.65 3.73
C LEU A 119 -7.58 18.31 2.24
N GLY A 120 -8.33 17.25 1.92
CA GLY A 120 -8.62 16.85 0.54
C GLY A 120 -7.55 15.98 -0.13
N GLY A 121 -6.48 15.62 0.58
CA GLY A 121 -5.41 14.75 0.05
C GLY A 121 -5.73 13.26 0.06
N GLY A 122 -6.89 12.88 0.58
CA GLY A 122 -7.31 11.47 0.69
C GLY A 122 -6.44 10.66 1.66
N LEU A 123 -6.73 9.35 1.73
CA LEU A 123 -6.06 8.43 2.66
C LEU A 123 -4.60 8.12 2.28
N TYR A 124 -4.23 8.32 1.02
CA TYR A 124 -2.93 7.88 0.47
C TYR A 124 -1.86 8.96 0.49
N LEU A 125 -2.21 10.22 0.77
CA LEU A 125 -1.22 11.30 0.86
C LEU A 125 -0.30 11.13 2.08
N ALA A 126 -0.82 10.66 3.22
CA ALA A 126 -0.01 10.40 4.41
C ALA A 126 1.08 9.33 4.18
N PRO A 127 0.80 8.15 3.60
CA PRO A 127 1.83 7.19 3.19
C PRO A 127 2.88 7.78 2.25
N LEU A 128 2.50 8.62 1.29
CA LEU A 128 3.44 9.28 0.38
C LEU A 128 4.40 10.21 1.14
N ILE A 129 3.85 11.06 2.01
CA ILE A 129 4.64 11.95 2.88
C ILE A 129 5.56 11.10 3.77
N GLY A 130 5.04 10.01 4.35
CA GLY A 130 5.78 9.11 5.22
C GLY A 130 7.00 8.50 4.54
N LEU A 131 6.87 8.04 3.29
CA LEU A 131 7.99 7.44 2.55
C LEU A 131 9.12 8.45 2.33
N PHE A 132 8.82 9.68 1.94
CA PHE A 132 9.85 10.71 1.78
C PHE A 132 10.40 11.20 3.12
N ALA A 133 9.58 11.30 4.17
CA ALA A 133 10.05 11.61 5.51
C ALA A 133 11.00 10.54 6.04
N PHE A 134 10.69 9.25 5.84
CA PHE A 134 11.56 8.14 6.20
C PHE A 134 12.88 8.19 5.42
N ALA A 135 12.82 8.47 4.11
CA ALA A 135 14.02 8.66 3.30
C ALA A 135 14.87 9.82 3.84
N ALA A 136 14.26 10.95 4.15
CA ALA A 136 14.96 12.14 4.69
C ALA A 136 15.63 11.86 6.05
N VAL A 137 14.92 11.18 6.96
CA VAL A 137 15.47 10.79 8.27
C VAL A 137 16.68 9.88 8.10
N LEU A 138 16.58 8.86 7.25
CA LEU A 138 17.69 7.92 7.01
C LEU A 138 18.86 8.61 6.30
N ALA A 139 18.61 9.51 5.36
CA ALA A 139 19.66 10.30 4.71
C ALA A 139 20.40 11.19 5.71
N TYR A 140 19.67 11.84 6.64
CA TYR A 140 20.27 12.62 7.72
C TYR A 140 21.14 11.74 8.64
N GLN A 141 20.70 10.51 8.93
CA GLN A 141 21.45 9.52 9.69
C GLN A 141 22.61 8.89 8.91
N ARG A 142 22.79 9.22 7.63
CA ARG A 142 23.75 8.61 6.69
C ARG A 142 23.55 7.09 6.52
N ASP A 143 22.33 6.59 6.76
CA ASP A 143 21.96 5.20 6.51
C ASP A 143 21.68 5.02 5.02
N THR A 144 22.37 4.08 4.37
CA THR A 144 22.24 3.81 2.93
C THR A 144 20.86 3.33 2.51
N ALA A 145 20.02 2.88 3.46
CA ALA A 145 18.65 2.48 3.19
C ALA A 145 17.74 3.63 2.69
N TRP A 146 18.16 4.90 2.89
CA TRP A 146 17.38 6.06 2.43
C TRP A 146 17.01 5.99 0.95
N THR A 147 17.88 5.45 0.09
CA THR A 147 17.64 5.32 -1.35
C THR A 147 16.45 4.40 -1.64
N ARG A 148 16.27 3.33 -0.85
CA ARG A 148 15.14 2.39 -1.01
C ARG A 148 13.81 3.07 -0.70
N PHE A 149 13.75 3.91 0.33
CA PHE A 149 12.55 4.66 0.68
C PHE A 149 12.27 5.79 -0.31
N ALA A 150 13.30 6.47 -0.81
CA ALA A 150 13.16 7.47 -1.86
C ALA A 150 12.61 6.86 -3.17
N VAL A 151 13.14 5.70 -3.59
CA VAL A 151 12.64 4.96 -4.75
C VAL A 151 11.21 4.49 -4.50
N ALA A 152 10.91 3.91 -3.34
CA ALA A 152 9.55 3.50 -2.99
C ALA A 152 8.59 4.70 -3.01
N GLY A 153 9.00 5.87 -2.50
CA GLY A 153 8.22 7.11 -2.55
C GLY A 153 7.96 7.58 -3.98
N ALA A 154 8.97 7.55 -4.85
CA ALA A 154 8.81 7.93 -6.26
C ALA A 154 7.88 6.96 -7.02
N VAL A 155 8.03 5.65 -6.81
CA VAL A 155 7.13 4.63 -7.38
C VAL A 155 5.71 4.82 -6.85
N PHE A 156 5.56 5.11 -5.55
CA PHE A 156 4.24 5.34 -4.96
C PHE A 156 3.59 6.65 -5.46
N ALA A 157 4.37 7.71 -5.65
CA ALA A 157 3.87 8.95 -6.25
C ALA A 157 3.32 8.71 -7.66
N LEU A 158 4.05 7.97 -8.51
CA LEU A 158 3.58 7.57 -9.82
C LEU A 158 2.31 6.71 -9.73
N SER A 159 2.31 5.73 -8.85
CA SER A 159 1.17 4.84 -8.60
C SER A 159 -0.08 5.62 -8.20
N LEU A 160 0.05 6.56 -7.26
CA LEU A 160 -1.06 7.40 -6.80
C LEU A 160 -1.58 8.32 -7.91
N SER A 161 -0.68 8.88 -8.72
CA SER A 161 -1.07 9.68 -9.89
C SER A 161 -1.90 8.89 -10.88
N LEU A 162 -1.47 7.66 -11.23
CA LEU A 162 -2.21 6.78 -12.14
C LEU A 162 -3.58 6.39 -11.58
N ARG A 163 -3.67 6.10 -10.28
CA ARG A 163 -4.94 5.84 -9.61
C ARG A 163 -5.89 7.04 -9.67
N THR A 164 -5.34 8.24 -9.44
CA THR A 164 -6.15 9.47 -9.40
C THR A 164 -6.68 9.85 -10.80
N LEU A 165 -5.85 9.62 -11.83
CA LEU A 165 -6.19 9.92 -13.21
C LEU A 165 -7.10 8.88 -13.87
N ASP A 166 -7.34 7.73 -13.23
CA ASP A 166 -8.06 6.62 -13.83
C ASP A 166 -9.38 7.06 -14.49
N ARG A 167 -10.24 7.76 -13.76
CA ARG A 167 -11.54 8.22 -14.27
C ARG A 167 -11.44 9.32 -15.35
N ASP A 168 -10.37 10.09 -15.34
CA ASP A 168 -10.19 11.20 -16.28
C ASP A 168 -9.73 10.74 -17.66
N VAL A 169 -9.22 9.51 -17.76
CA VAL A 169 -8.68 8.94 -19.00
C VAL A 169 -9.59 7.92 -19.67
N CYS A 170 -10.78 7.63 -19.13
CA CYS A 170 -11.67 6.56 -19.62
C CYS A 170 -12.01 6.72 -21.11
N ASP A 171 -12.18 7.94 -21.60
CA ASP A 171 -12.52 8.20 -23.01
C ASP A 171 -11.38 7.82 -23.97
N TYR A 172 -10.14 7.80 -23.48
CA TYR A 172 -8.94 7.50 -24.28
C TYR A 172 -8.39 6.11 -24.00
N VAL A 173 -8.54 5.66 -22.74
CA VAL A 173 -8.06 4.36 -22.25
C VAL A 173 -9.22 3.68 -21.53
N PRO A 174 -10.08 2.93 -22.24
CA PRO A 174 -11.28 2.33 -21.66
C PRO A 174 -11.03 1.41 -20.46
N VAL A 175 -9.87 0.76 -20.40
CA VAL A 175 -9.45 -0.06 -19.26
C VAL A 175 -8.88 0.76 -18.10
N GLY A 176 -8.71 2.08 -18.29
CA GLY A 176 -8.15 2.97 -17.29
C GLY A 176 -6.70 2.68 -16.93
N THR A 177 -6.30 3.21 -15.78
CA THR A 177 -4.92 3.09 -15.25
C THR A 177 -4.87 2.45 -13.88
N HIS A 178 -6.02 2.04 -13.31
CA HIS A 178 -6.08 1.53 -11.94
C HIS A 178 -5.29 0.23 -11.75
N PHE A 179 -5.26 -0.65 -12.74
CA PHE A 179 -4.45 -1.87 -12.68
C PHE A 179 -2.95 -1.59 -12.46
N LEU A 180 -2.44 -0.45 -12.96
CA LEU A 180 -1.06 -0.02 -12.73
C LEU A 180 -0.83 0.39 -11.25
N TRP A 181 -1.87 0.92 -10.59
CA TRP A 181 -1.84 1.16 -9.16
C TRP A 181 -1.53 -0.12 -8.38
N HIS A 182 -2.18 -1.24 -8.69
CA HIS A 182 -1.91 -2.51 -8.01
C HIS A 182 -0.50 -3.01 -8.26
N LEU A 183 -0.04 -2.99 -9.52
CA LEU A 183 1.31 -3.45 -9.88
C LEU A 183 2.39 -2.64 -9.16
N LEU A 184 2.29 -1.32 -9.20
CA LEU A 184 3.27 -0.43 -8.58
C LEU A 184 3.20 -0.48 -7.05
N ASN A 185 2.01 -0.58 -6.46
CA ASN A 185 1.88 -0.77 -5.01
C ASN A 185 2.42 -2.12 -4.54
N GLY A 186 2.20 -3.20 -5.27
CA GLY A 186 2.84 -4.47 -4.98
C GLY A 186 4.36 -4.33 -4.90
N LEU A 187 4.97 -3.58 -5.85
CA LEU A 187 6.40 -3.26 -5.82
C LEU A 187 6.77 -2.40 -4.60
N VAL A 188 6.00 -1.36 -4.28
CA VAL A 188 6.26 -0.50 -3.10
C VAL A 188 6.25 -1.33 -1.82
N LEU A 189 5.21 -2.15 -1.61
CA LEU A 189 5.08 -3.00 -0.42
C LEU A 189 6.26 -3.98 -0.29
N TYR A 190 6.71 -4.55 -1.41
CA TYR A 190 7.91 -5.39 -1.45
C TYR A 190 9.17 -4.62 -1.07
N LEU A 191 9.40 -3.43 -1.66
CA LEU A 191 10.61 -2.63 -1.42
C LEU A 191 10.75 -2.21 0.04
N VAL A 192 9.67 -1.68 0.64
CA VAL A 192 9.69 -1.25 2.03
C VAL A 192 9.82 -2.44 2.99
N SER A 193 9.15 -3.56 2.72
CA SER A 193 9.25 -4.76 3.55
C SER A 193 10.65 -5.35 3.50
N ARG A 194 11.27 -5.42 2.31
CA ARG A 194 12.66 -5.85 2.16
C ARG A 194 13.64 -4.94 2.91
N ALA A 195 13.35 -3.64 3.01
CA ALA A 195 14.21 -2.72 3.77
C ALA A 195 14.16 -2.97 5.28
N ALA A 196 13.01 -3.43 5.80
CA ALA A 196 12.83 -3.75 7.21
C ALA A 196 13.41 -5.13 7.62
N ILE A 197 13.57 -6.05 6.68
CA ILE A 197 14.18 -7.37 6.93
C ILE A 197 15.70 -7.20 6.96
N ARG A 198 16.29 -7.26 8.15
CA ARG A 198 17.74 -7.18 8.32
C ARG A 198 18.39 -8.53 7.98
N PRO A 199 19.54 -8.55 7.29
CA PRO A 199 20.34 -9.76 7.21
C PRO A 199 20.70 -10.20 8.65
N GLN A 200 20.32 -11.41 9.03
CA GLN A 200 20.85 -12.02 10.23
C GLN A 200 22.30 -12.34 9.93
N TRP A 201 23.22 -11.50 10.41
CA TRP A 201 24.63 -11.84 10.43
C TRP A 201 24.79 -12.96 11.47
N THR A 202 24.95 -14.18 10.99
CA THR A 202 25.41 -15.35 11.78
C THR A 202 26.90 -15.22 12.05
#